data_4eff1e06fd6a8e69a84e26d093b64a9e
#
_entry.id   4eff1e06fd6a8e69a84e26d093b64a9e
#
_cell.length_a   1.000
_cell.length_b   1.000
_cell.length_c   1.000
_cell.angle_alpha   90.00
_cell.angle_beta   90.00
_cell.angle_gamma   90.00
#
_symmetry.space_group_name_H-M   'P 1'
#
loop_
_entity.id
_entity.type
_entity.pdbx_description
1 polymer ?
#
loop_
_entity_poly.entity_id
_entity_poly.type
_entity_poly.pdbx_seq_one_letter_code
_entity_poly.pdbx_strand_id
1 'polypeptide(L)'
;KFDPGTNFKGWMYIIMRNAFINNYRIKKSQGDLYILSEPDYHFLLRDDSFAFIDNSQDAKEIRAALKTLPKEHYNAFMLYISGFKYREIAQETGVSLGTIKSRIFHSRKKLKQLLSDFV
;
A
#
# COMPACT_ATOMS: atom_id res chain seq x y z
N LYS A 1 15.80 10.82 -3.72
CA LYS A 1 16.55 12.05 -3.48
C LYS A 1 15.71 13.04 -2.71
N PHE A 2 16.18 13.44 -1.55
CA PHE A 2 15.44 14.36 -0.69
C PHE A 2 15.60 15.81 -1.19
N ASP A 3 14.49 16.48 -1.31
CA ASP A 3 14.45 17.88 -1.68
C ASP A 3 14.06 18.68 -0.43
N PRO A 4 14.87 19.67 0.02
CA PRO A 4 14.59 20.41 1.25
C PRO A 4 13.32 21.20 1.18
N GLY A 5 12.47 21.23 0.50
CA GLY A 5 11.15 21.87 0.51
C GLY A 5 10.03 20.89 0.64
N THR A 6 10.35 19.59 0.65
CA THR A 6 9.32 18.55 0.63
C THR A 6 9.10 17.98 2.02
N ASN A 7 8.14 17.10 2.14
CA ASN A 7 7.74 16.47 3.38
C ASN A 7 8.78 15.44 3.84
N PHE A 8 9.63 15.83 4.77
CA PHE A 8 10.68 14.96 5.30
C PHE A 8 10.12 13.67 5.89
N LYS A 9 9.03 13.76 6.62
CA LYS A 9 8.38 12.61 7.25
C LYS A 9 7.96 11.58 6.21
N GLY A 10 7.36 12.05 5.12
CA GLY A 10 6.95 11.17 4.04
C GLY A 10 8.13 10.53 3.34
N TRP A 11 9.19 11.30 3.14
CA TRP A 11 10.41 10.79 2.54
C TRP A 11 11.01 9.66 3.39
N MET A 12 11.10 9.88 4.71
CA MET A 12 11.60 8.85 5.62
C MET A 12 10.72 7.61 5.60
N TYR A 13 9.41 7.79 5.54
CA TYR A 13 8.49 6.66 5.50
C TYR A 13 8.71 5.80 4.24
N ILE A 14 8.92 6.44 3.10
CA ILE A 14 9.18 5.72 1.86
C ILE A 14 10.46 4.90 1.95
N ILE A 15 11.53 5.48 2.53
CA ILE A 15 12.78 4.77 2.70
C ILE A 15 12.61 3.56 3.62
N MET A 16 11.93 3.74 4.74
CA MET A 16 11.68 2.66 5.68
C MET A 16 10.85 1.54 5.04
N ARG A 17 9.84 1.91 4.29
CA ARG A 17 8.98 0.95 3.61
C ARG A 17 9.76 0.16 2.57
N ASN A 18 10.59 0.84 1.78
CA ASN A 18 11.40 0.18 0.77
C ASN A 18 12.41 -0.78 1.39
N ALA A 19 13.03 -0.38 2.50
CA ALA A 19 13.94 -1.26 3.23
C ALA A 19 13.22 -2.48 3.77
N PHE A 20 12.01 -2.30 4.28
CA PHE A 20 11.17 -3.39 4.77
C PHE A 20 10.87 -4.39 3.67
N ILE A 21 10.46 -3.91 2.51
CA ILE A 21 10.11 -4.77 1.38
C ILE A 21 11.34 -5.51 0.85
N ASN A 22 12.48 -4.83 0.78
CA ASN A 22 13.74 -5.49 0.39
C ASN A 22 14.09 -6.62 1.33
N ASN A 23 13.99 -6.37 2.62
CA ASN A 23 14.28 -7.39 3.63
C ASN A 23 13.32 -8.58 3.52
N TYR A 24 12.05 -8.30 3.28
CA TYR A 24 11.04 -9.32 3.05
C TYR A 24 11.44 -10.21 1.86
N ARG A 25 11.85 -9.60 0.76
CA ARG A 25 12.24 -10.35 -0.44
C ARG A 25 13.50 -11.18 -0.25
N ILE A 26 14.46 -10.64 0.51
CA ILE A 26 15.68 -11.38 0.82
C ILE A 26 15.34 -12.63 1.63
N LYS A 27 14.50 -12.51 2.65
CA LYS A 27 14.10 -13.65 3.46
C LYS A 27 13.36 -14.70 2.66
N LYS A 28 12.48 -14.27 1.75
CA LYS A 28 11.76 -15.20 0.88
C LYS A 28 12.70 -15.92 -0.08
N SER A 29 13.71 -15.23 -0.62
CA SER A 29 14.64 -15.84 -1.56
C SER A 29 15.54 -16.85 -0.90
N GLN A 30 15.73 -16.76 0.41
CA GLN A 30 16.52 -17.73 1.18
C GLN A 30 15.73 -18.96 1.57
N GLY A 31 14.48 -19.07 1.09
CA GLY A 31 13.65 -20.22 1.37
C GLY A 31 12.96 -20.18 2.72
N ASP A 32 13.06 -19.08 3.45
CA ASP A 32 12.38 -18.94 4.72
C ASP A 32 10.87 -18.91 4.54
N LEU A 33 10.17 -19.55 5.46
CA LEU A 33 8.71 -19.46 5.51
C LEU A 33 8.31 -18.17 6.17
N TYR A 34 8.81 -17.06 5.64
CA TYR A 34 8.52 -15.76 6.20
C TYR A 34 7.15 -15.29 5.73
N ILE A 35 6.29 -15.04 6.70
CA ILE A 35 4.94 -14.52 6.45
C ILE A 35 4.85 -13.20 7.19
N LEU A 36 4.17 -12.22 6.59
CA LEU A 36 3.97 -10.93 7.24
C LEU A 36 3.22 -11.14 8.55
N SER A 37 3.77 -10.59 9.62
CA SER A 37 3.13 -10.66 10.93
C SER A 37 2.02 -9.60 11.02
N GLU A 38 1.23 -9.67 12.07
CA GLU A 38 0.20 -8.68 12.31
C GLU A 38 0.78 -7.27 12.48
N PRO A 39 1.88 -7.07 13.23
CA PRO A 39 2.52 -5.76 13.25
C PRO A 39 3.00 -5.28 11.89
N ASP A 40 3.46 -6.20 11.02
CA ASP A 40 3.87 -5.84 9.66
C ASP A 40 2.70 -5.28 8.87
N TYR A 41 1.55 -5.95 8.93
CA TYR A 41 0.36 -5.46 8.27
C TYR A 41 -0.07 -4.12 8.83
N HIS A 42 0.01 -3.96 10.14
CA HIS A 42 -0.35 -2.70 10.77
C HIS A 42 0.53 -1.55 10.26
N PHE A 43 1.82 -1.81 10.09
CA PHE A 43 2.75 -0.83 9.54
C PHE A 43 2.41 -0.49 8.09
N LEU A 44 2.11 -1.50 7.28
CA LEU A 44 1.89 -1.31 5.85
C LEU A 44 0.52 -0.73 5.51
N LEU A 45 -0.48 -1.01 6.32
CA LEU A 45 -1.87 -0.67 6.00
C LEU A 45 -2.42 0.52 6.75
N ARG A 46 -1.61 1.19 7.54
CA ARG A 46 -2.13 2.30 8.34
C ARG A 46 -2.43 3.52 7.48
N ASP A 47 -3.41 4.29 7.93
CA ASP A 47 -3.92 5.44 7.19
C ASP A 47 -2.88 6.50 6.91
N ASP A 48 -1.92 6.68 7.81
CA ASP A 48 -0.89 7.70 7.65
C ASP A 48 0.23 7.27 6.71
N SER A 49 0.07 6.14 6.01
CA SER A 49 0.97 5.75 4.91
C SER A 49 1.08 6.86 3.87
N PHE A 50 0.10 7.73 3.79
CA PHE A 50 0.08 8.84 2.86
C PHE A 50 0.52 10.15 3.49
N ALA A 51 1.20 10.07 4.62
CA ALA A 51 1.69 11.29 5.29
C ALA A 51 2.68 12.08 4.44
N PHE A 52 3.26 11.45 3.42
CA PHE A 52 4.11 12.15 2.47
C PHE A 52 3.29 13.05 1.53
N ILE A 53 2.01 12.81 1.42
CA ILE A 53 1.07 13.74 0.81
C ILE A 53 0.62 14.61 1.98
N ASP A 54 0.97 15.85 2.02
CA ASP A 54 0.74 16.73 3.17
C ASP A 54 -0.70 16.61 3.73
N ASN A 55 -1.02 17.41 4.77
CA ASN A 55 -2.37 17.40 5.36
C ASN A 55 -3.35 18.27 4.59
N SER A 56 -3.24 18.28 3.27
CA SER A 56 -4.13 19.04 2.42
C SER A 56 -5.53 18.42 2.40
N GLN A 57 -6.48 19.17 1.89
CA GLN A 57 -7.83 18.66 1.68
C GLN A 57 -7.81 17.45 0.76
N ASP A 58 -6.92 17.46 -0.24
CA ASP A 58 -6.78 16.36 -1.18
C ASP A 58 -6.39 15.05 -0.46
N ALA A 59 -5.44 15.13 0.46
CA ALA A 59 -5.02 13.95 1.22
C ALA A 59 -6.17 13.40 2.07
N LYS A 60 -6.97 14.27 2.67
CA LYS A 60 -8.13 13.86 3.45
C LYS A 60 -9.16 13.15 2.60
N GLU A 61 -9.40 13.66 1.40
CA GLU A 61 -10.36 13.05 0.49
C GLU A 61 -9.88 11.70 -0.02
N ILE A 62 -8.59 11.56 -0.29
CA ILE A 62 -8.00 10.29 -0.68
C ILE A 62 -8.17 9.25 0.43
N ARG A 63 -7.88 9.63 1.67
CA ARG A 63 -8.06 8.71 2.81
C ARG A 63 -9.51 8.30 2.98
N ALA A 64 -10.42 9.25 2.86
CA ALA A 64 -11.84 8.96 2.98
C ALA A 64 -12.31 8.00 1.89
N ALA A 65 -11.84 8.20 0.66
CA ALA A 65 -12.18 7.32 -0.46
C ALA A 65 -11.63 5.90 -0.22
N LEU A 66 -10.42 5.79 0.28
CA LEU A 66 -9.81 4.49 0.58
C LEU A 66 -10.63 3.72 1.63
N LYS A 67 -11.19 4.42 2.61
CA LYS A 67 -11.98 3.78 3.65
C LYS A 67 -13.30 3.22 3.14
N THR A 68 -13.75 3.63 1.97
CA THR A 68 -14.99 3.09 1.39
C THR A 68 -14.78 1.73 0.73
N LEU A 69 -13.54 1.32 0.52
CA LEU A 69 -13.26 0.03 -0.10
C LEU A 69 -13.57 -1.12 0.86
N PRO A 70 -14.08 -2.25 0.36
CA PRO A 70 -14.18 -3.45 1.20
C PRO A 70 -12.81 -3.79 1.78
N LYS A 71 -12.79 -4.40 2.96
CA LYS A 71 -11.54 -4.68 3.67
C LYS A 71 -10.52 -5.43 2.81
N GLU A 72 -10.97 -6.43 2.09
CA GLU A 72 -10.08 -7.24 1.26
C GLU A 72 -9.52 -6.46 0.09
N HIS A 73 -10.33 -5.58 -0.50
CA HIS A 73 -9.87 -4.69 -1.57
C HIS A 73 -8.89 -3.66 -1.02
N TYR A 74 -9.20 -3.10 0.12
CA TYR A 74 -8.34 -2.13 0.78
C TYR A 74 -6.96 -2.73 1.08
N ASN A 75 -6.94 -3.92 1.68
CA ASN A 75 -5.68 -4.58 2.02
C ASN A 75 -4.83 -4.86 0.79
N ALA A 76 -5.44 -5.42 -0.25
CA ALA A 76 -4.72 -5.72 -1.48
C ALA A 76 -4.18 -4.44 -2.13
N PHE A 77 -5.01 -3.41 -2.19
CA PHE A 77 -4.61 -2.15 -2.80
C PHE A 77 -3.48 -1.48 -2.03
N MET A 78 -3.57 -1.47 -0.70
CA MET A 78 -2.53 -0.86 0.13
C MET A 78 -1.20 -1.60 0.01
N LEU A 79 -1.22 -2.92 -0.05
CA LEU A 79 -0.01 -3.69 -0.27
C LEU A 79 0.59 -3.39 -1.65
N TYR A 80 -0.26 -3.24 -2.65
CA TYR A 80 0.19 -2.93 -3.99
C TYR A 80 0.88 -1.56 -4.05
N ILE A 81 0.27 -0.52 -3.50
CA ILE A 81 0.88 0.80 -3.52
C ILE A 81 2.07 0.91 -2.59
N SER A 82 2.19 0.00 -1.63
CA SER A 82 3.39 -0.09 -0.78
C SER A 82 4.58 -0.65 -1.55
N GLY A 83 4.33 -1.30 -2.70
CA GLY A 83 5.40 -1.80 -3.53
C GLY A 83 5.43 -3.31 -3.72
N PHE A 84 4.50 -4.04 -3.12
CA PHE A 84 4.42 -5.49 -3.31
C PHE A 84 3.91 -5.83 -4.70
N LYS A 85 4.44 -6.90 -5.27
CA LYS A 85 3.98 -7.40 -6.56
C LYS A 85 2.71 -8.21 -6.37
N TYR A 86 1.91 -8.31 -7.42
CA TYR A 86 0.67 -9.09 -7.39
C TYR A 86 0.89 -10.50 -6.85
N ARG A 87 1.97 -11.17 -7.28
CA ARG A 87 2.28 -12.52 -6.81
C ARG A 87 2.55 -12.55 -5.31
N GLU A 88 3.26 -11.54 -4.84
CA GLU A 88 3.57 -11.45 -3.41
C GLU A 88 2.31 -11.26 -2.59
N ILE A 89 1.41 -10.41 -3.07
CA ILE A 89 0.14 -10.18 -2.39
C ILE A 89 -0.71 -11.45 -2.38
N ALA A 90 -0.74 -12.17 -3.49
CA ALA A 90 -1.48 -13.41 -3.59
C ALA A 90 -0.96 -14.44 -2.59
N GLN A 91 0.36 -14.57 -2.47
CA GLN A 91 0.95 -15.50 -1.51
C GLN A 91 0.63 -15.11 -0.07
N GLU A 92 0.71 -13.83 0.26
CA GLU A 92 0.46 -13.37 1.63
C GLU A 92 -1.01 -13.52 2.02
N THR A 93 -1.91 -13.30 1.10
CA THR A 93 -3.35 -13.34 1.41
C THR A 93 -3.97 -14.71 1.16
N GLY A 94 -3.23 -15.62 0.55
CA GLY A 94 -3.73 -16.97 0.32
C GLY A 94 -4.79 -17.09 -0.77
N VAL A 95 -4.87 -16.10 -1.66
CA VAL A 95 -5.83 -16.13 -2.77
C VAL A 95 -5.09 -16.20 -4.11
N SER A 96 -5.80 -16.48 -5.18
CA SER A 96 -5.20 -16.62 -6.48
C SER A 96 -4.72 -15.28 -7.04
N LEU A 97 -3.78 -15.34 -7.97
CA LEU A 97 -3.27 -14.16 -8.65
C LEU A 97 -4.40 -13.41 -9.36
N GLY A 98 -5.31 -14.13 -9.98
CA GLY A 98 -6.45 -13.52 -10.67
C GLY A 98 -7.34 -12.74 -9.70
N THR A 99 -7.54 -13.27 -8.49
CA THR A 99 -8.32 -12.58 -7.48
C THR A 99 -7.66 -11.27 -7.08
N ILE A 100 -6.35 -11.27 -6.91
CA ILE A 100 -5.62 -10.03 -6.56
C ILE A 100 -5.75 -9.00 -7.69
N LYS A 101 -5.55 -9.43 -8.92
CA LYS A 101 -5.70 -8.52 -10.07
C LYS A 101 -7.09 -7.91 -10.11
N SER A 102 -8.11 -8.71 -9.86
CA SER A 102 -9.49 -8.27 -9.85
C SER A 102 -9.74 -7.26 -8.72
N ARG A 103 -9.27 -7.57 -7.51
CA ARG A 103 -9.45 -6.68 -6.36
C ARG A 103 -8.79 -5.32 -6.60
N ILE A 104 -7.60 -5.31 -7.14
CA ILE A 104 -6.88 -4.07 -7.40
C ILE A 104 -7.54 -3.29 -8.54
N PHE A 105 -7.98 -3.99 -9.58
CA PHE A 105 -8.70 -3.35 -10.68
C PHE A 105 -9.96 -2.64 -10.18
N HIS A 106 -10.76 -3.33 -9.40
CA HIS A 106 -12.01 -2.75 -8.87
C HIS A 106 -11.74 -1.63 -7.88
N SER A 107 -10.69 -1.75 -7.08
CA SER A 107 -10.29 -0.67 -6.18
C SER A 107 -9.93 0.59 -6.94
N ARG A 108 -9.12 0.45 -8.00
CA ARG A 108 -8.74 1.60 -8.84
C ARG A 108 -9.96 2.23 -9.49
N LYS A 109 -10.85 1.41 -9.99
CA LYS A 109 -12.06 1.90 -10.66
C LYS A 109 -12.92 2.71 -9.70
N LYS A 110 -13.12 2.18 -8.49
CA LYS A 110 -13.93 2.88 -7.50
C LYS A 110 -13.26 4.19 -7.06
N LEU A 111 -11.96 4.15 -6.80
CA LEU A 111 -11.24 5.36 -6.40
C LEU A 111 -11.27 6.41 -7.49
N LYS A 112 -11.14 6.00 -8.73
CA LYS A 112 -11.20 6.91 -9.87
C LYS A 112 -12.55 7.60 -9.95
N GLN A 113 -13.62 6.87 -9.67
CA GLN A 113 -14.97 7.44 -9.64
C GLN A 113 -15.14 8.44 -8.51
N LEU A 114 -14.65 8.09 -7.32
CA LEU A 114 -14.80 8.95 -6.14
C LEU A 114 -13.89 10.17 -6.20
N LEU A 115 -12.76 10.06 -6.88
CA LEU A 115 -11.76 11.13 -6.94
C LEU A 115 -11.67 11.74 -8.33
N SER A 116 -12.75 11.74 -9.07
CA SER A 116 -12.75 12.24 -10.44
C SER A 116 -12.31 13.69 -10.55
N ASP A 117 -12.50 14.47 -9.50
CA ASP A 117 -12.10 15.88 -9.48
C ASP A 117 -10.59 16.07 -9.42
N PHE A 118 -9.84 14.99 -9.18
CA PHE A 118 -8.38 15.05 -9.05
C PHE A 118 -7.65 14.57 -10.29
N VAL A 119 -8.37 14.22 -11.30
CA VAL A 119 -7.79 13.62 -12.51
C VAL A 119 -7.66 14.64 -13.62
#